data_23d913e844976fe743af42b05c8af95d
#
_entry.id   23d913e844976fe743af42b05c8af95d
#
_cell.length_a   1.000
_cell.length_b   1.000
_cell.length_c   1.000
_cell.angle_alpha   90.00
_cell.angle_beta   90.00
_cell.angle_gamma   90.00
#
_symmetry.space_group_name_H-M   'P 1'
#
loop_
_entity.id
_entity.type
_entity.pdbx_description
1 polymer ?
#
loop_
_entity_poly.entity_id
_entity_poly.type
_entity_poly.pdbx_seq_one_letter_code
_entity_poly.pdbx_strand_id
1 'polypeptide(L)'
;HDRELESIEKTMSLLPEEKYLNMKNLWLEFEKGQSAEARYARVIDALVPLINHLEVSELNYNPDNISADMVLEKKKFIKSESEELWKLTEDLIQESVERGLYL
;
A
#
# COMPACT_ATOMS: atom_id res chain seq x y z
N HIS A 1 -19.26 3.85 4.74
CA HIS A 1 -18.14 4.29 5.56
C HIS A 1 -17.60 3.17 6.45
N ASP A 2 -18.48 2.46 7.16
CA ASP A 2 -18.08 1.36 8.03
C ASP A 2 -17.50 0.18 7.24
N ARG A 3 -18.02 -0.06 6.05
CA ARG A 3 -17.51 -1.11 5.16
C ARG A 3 -16.11 -0.81 4.65
N GLU A 4 -15.82 0.46 4.35
CA GLU A 4 -14.49 0.87 3.95
C GLU A 4 -13.49 0.67 5.08
N LEU A 5 -13.88 1.03 6.30
CA LEU A 5 -13.04 0.85 7.48
C LEU A 5 -12.73 -0.62 7.72
N GLU A 6 -13.74 -1.49 7.66
CA GLU A 6 -13.54 -2.93 7.81
C GLU A 6 -12.62 -3.49 6.74
N SER A 7 -12.80 -3.08 5.49
CA SER A 7 -11.98 -3.52 4.38
C SER A 7 -10.53 -3.08 4.55
N ILE A 8 -10.32 -1.84 4.96
CA ILE A 8 -8.98 -1.30 5.21
C ILE A 8 -8.31 -2.04 6.35
N GLU A 9 -9.01 -2.24 7.47
CA GLU A 9 -8.45 -2.96 8.61
C GLU A 9 -8.11 -4.40 8.27
N LYS A 10 -8.97 -5.07 7.52
CA LYS A 10 -8.70 -6.44 7.08
C LYS A 10 -7.45 -6.50 6.21
N THR A 11 -7.30 -5.58 5.28
CA THR A 11 -6.12 -5.53 4.42
C THR A 11 -4.86 -5.21 5.22
N MET A 12 -4.95 -4.23 6.12
CA MET A 12 -3.81 -3.84 6.94
C MET A 12 -3.38 -4.94 7.91
N SER A 13 -4.31 -5.81 8.33
CA SER A 13 -3.97 -6.93 9.22
C SER A 13 -3.04 -7.96 8.57
N LEU A 14 -2.88 -7.92 7.24
CA LEU A 14 -1.92 -8.75 6.51
C LEU A 14 -0.48 -8.26 6.68
N LEU A 15 -0.29 -7.06 7.18
CA LEU A 15 1.03 -6.48 7.40
C LEU A 15 1.63 -6.95 8.72
N PRO A 16 2.97 -6.95 8.86
CA PRO A 16 3.61 -7.12 10.17
C PRO A 16 3.06 -6.11 11.17
N GLU A 17 2.99 -6.50 12.43
CA GLU A 17 2.36 -5.69 13.48
C GLU A 17 2.86 -4.24 13.52
N GLU A 18 4.16 -4.04 13.41
CA GLU A 18 4.74 -2.70 13.42
C GLU A 18 4.22 -1.84 12.27
N LYS A 19 4.18 -2.39 11.06
CA LYS A 19 3.68 -1.69 9.88
C LYS A 19 2.18 -1.45 9.97
N TYR A 20 1.45 -2.41 10.51
CA TYR A 20 0.02 -2.28 10.74
C TYR A 20 -0.29 -1.10 11.66
N LEU A 21 0.42 -1.00 12.80
CA LEU A 21 0.21 0.08 13.75
C LEU A 21 0.54 1.44 13.15
N ASN A 22 1.63 1.52 12.41
CA ASN A 22 2.01 2.77 11.73
C ASN A 22 0.96 3.21 10.73
N MET A 23 0.46 2.29 9.91
CA MET A 23 -0.60 2.60 8.94
C MET A 23 -1.88 3.04 9.64
N LYS A 24 -2.27 2.35 10.70
CA LYS A 24 -3.48 2.67 11.46
C LYS A 24 -3.38 4.06 12.08
N ASN A 25 -2.24 4.40 12.68
CA ASN A 25 -2.02 5.71 13.28
C ASN A 25 -2.09 6.82 12.24
N LEU A 26 -1.47 6.62 11.08
CA LEU A 26 -1.52 7.56 9.98
C LEU A 26 -2.96 7.74 9.47
N TRP A 27 -3.69 6.66 9.35
CA TRP A 27 -5.09 6.73 8.93
C TRP A 27 -5.95 7.54 9.90
N LEU A 28 -5.77 7.34 11.21
CA LEU A 28 -6.48 8.11 12.22
C LEU A 28 -6.12 9.59 12.17
N GLU A 29 -4.85 9.89 11.92
CA GLU A 29 -4.38 11.27 11.79
C GLU A 29 -5.02 11.96 10.57
N PHE A 30 -5.06 11.28 9.43
CA PHE A 30 -5.70 11.80 8.22
C PHE A 30 -7.20 11.99 8.39
N GLU A 31 -7.86 11.10 9.10
CA GLU A 31 -9.29 11.17 9.33
C GLU A 31 -9.69 12.42 10.13
N LYS A 32 -8.81 12.90 10.98
CA LYS A 32 -9.02 14.14 11.73
C LYS A 32 -8.89 15.39 10.87
N GLY A 33 -8.18 15.30 9.74
CA GLY A 33 -7.99 16.41 8.81
C GLY A 33 -8.97 16.34 7.65
N GLN A 34 -10.04 17.09 7.69
CA GLN A 34 -11.10 17.05 6.70
C GLN A 34 -10.61 17.25 5.26
N SER A 35 -9.60 18.10 5.06
CA SER A 35 -9.08 18.40 3.73
C SER A 35 -8.20 17.28 3.17
N ALA A 36 -7.78 16.34 4.01
CA ALA A 36 -6.88 15.26 3.62
C ALA A 36 -7.63 13.95 3.28
N GLU A 37 -8.92 13.87 3.54
CA GLU A 37 -9.68 12.63 3.40
C GLU A 37 -9.64 12.05 1.99
N ALA A 38 -9.90 12.87 0.98
CA ALA A 38 -9.87 12.41 -0.41
C ALA A 38 -8.46 12.02 -0.86
N ARG A 39 -7.45 12.73 -0.39
CA ARG A 39 -6.05 12.43 -0.70
C ARG A 39 -5.62 11.13 -0.06
N TYR A 40 -6.03 10.90 1.17
CA TYR A 40 -5.75 9.66 1.87
C TYR A 40 -6.42 8.47 1.17
N ALA A 41 -7.68 8.63 0.75
CA ALA A 41 -8.39 7.58 0.02
C ALA A 41 -7.64 7.15 -1.24
N ARG A 42 -7.05 8.10 -1.97
CA ARG A 42 -6.23 7.79 -3.15
C ARG A 42 -5.01 6.94 -2.80
N VAL A 43 -4.35 7.26 -1.69
CA VAL A 43 -3.18 6.50 -1.24
C VAL A 43 -3.59 5.08 -0.87
N ILE A 44 -4.66 4.93 -0.13
CA ILE A 44 -5.16 3.61 0.28
C ILE A 44 -5.58 2.79 -0.95
N ASP A 45 -6.27 3.40 -1.89
CA ASP A 45 -6.68 2.74 -3.14
C ASP A 45 -5.46 2.23 -3.93
N ALA A 46 -4.33 2.91 -3.82
CA ALA A 46 -3.09 2.48 -4.46
C ALA A 46 -2.37 1.37 -3.70
N LEU A 47 -2.44 1.38 -2.35
CA LEU A 47 -1.74 0.42 -1.51
C LEU A 47 -2.49 -0.91 -1.34
N VAL A 48 -3.82 -0.88 -1.26
CA VAL A 48 -4.62 -2.08 -1.04
C VAL A 48 -4.35 -3.15 -2.12
N PRO A 49 -4.39 -2.83 -3.41
CA PRO A 49 -4.07 -3.83 -4.43
C PRO A 49 -2.65 -4.37 -4.32
N LEU A 50 -1.70 -3.53 -3.95
CA LEU A 50 -0.30 -3.94 -3.81
C LEU A 50 -0.15 -4.96 -2.67
N ILE A 51 -0.77 -4.70 -1.53
CA ILE A 51 -0.74 -5.61 -0.38
C ILE A 51 -1.42 -6.93 -0.73
N ASN A 52 -2.59 -6.88 -1.35
CA ASN A 52 -3.32 -8.06 -1.74
C ASN A 52 -2.55 -8.90 -2.76
N HIS A 53 -1.94 -8.25 -3.74
CA HIS A 53 -1.13 -8.92 -4.75
C HIS A 53 0.05 -9.68 -4.10
N LEU A 54 0.71 -9.04 -3.16
CA LEU A 54 1.82 -9.65 -2.43
C LEU A 54 1.38 -10.86 -1.60
N GLU A 55 0.21 -10.78 -0.99
CA GLU A 55 -0.30 -11.84 -0.10
C GLU A 55 -0.83 -13.06 -0.87
N VAL A 56 -1.52 -12.85 -1.98
CA VAL A 56 -2.22 -13.93 -2.67
C VAL A 56 -1.46 -14.51 -3.87
N SER A 57 -0.47 -13.82 -4.40
CA SER A 57 0.25 -14.28 -5.58
C SER A 57 1.27 -15.36 -5.26
N GLU A 58 1.40 -16.31 -6.15
CA GLU A 58 2.43 -17.33 -6.05
C GLU A 58 3.80 -16.74 -6.38
N LEU A 59 4.87 -17.37 -5.87
CA LEU A 59 6.23 -16.95 -6.17
C LEU A 59 6.46 -16.95 -7.68
N ASN A 60 7.15 -15.93 -8.16
CA ASN A 60 7.52 -15.75 -9.57
C ASN A 60 6.34 -15.56 -10.52
N TYR A 61 5.16 -15.23 -9.99
CA TYR A 61 3.99 -14.95 -10.81
C TYR A 61 4.03 -13.53 -11.35
N ASN A 62 4.41 -13.37 -12.61
CA ASN A 62 4.45 -12.07 -13.29
C ASN A 62 4.19 -12.26 -14.81
N PRO A 63 2.94 -12.62 -15.18
CA PRO A 63 2.63 -12.91 -16.57
C PRO A 63 2.76 -11.70 -17.52
N ASP A 64 2.63 -10.50 -16.99
CA ASP A 64 2.67 -9.26 -17.79
C ASP A 64 4.05 -8.60 -17.80
N ASN A 65 5.06 -9.23 -17.21
CA ASN A 65 6.43 -8.70 -17.13
C ASN A 65 6.48 -7.29 -16.52
N ILE A 66 5.70 -7.07 -15.47
CA ILE A 66 5.65 -5.79 -14.78
C ILE A 66 6.96 -5.55 -14.04
N SER A 67 7.55 -4.37 -14.22
CA SER A 67 8.78 -3.99 -13.52
C SER A 67 8.47 -3.15 -12.28
N ALA A 68 9.36 -3.24 -11.27
CA ALA A 68 9.27 -2.42 -10.07
C ALA A 68 9.28 -0.93 -10.41
N ASP A 69 10.10 -0.54 -11.39
CA ASP A 69 10.19 0.87 -11.81
C ASP A 69 8.85 1.39 -12.31
N MET A 70 8.11 0.60 -13.07
CA MET A 70 6.78 0.97 -13.56
C MET A 70 5.80 1.18 -12.40
N VAL A 71 5.85 0.29 -11.42
CA VAL A 71 4.96 0.37 -10.24
C VAL A 71 5.33 1.58 -9.39
N LEU A 72 6.61 1.81 -9.16
CA LEU A 72 7.09 2.97 -8.41
C LEU A 72 6.65 4.28 -9.07
N GLU A 73 6.74 4.38 -10.39
CA GLU A 73 6.33 5.57 -11.12
C GLU A 73 4.84 5.85 -10.95
N LYS A 74 4.01 4.82 -11.04
CA LYS A 74 2.56 4.95 -10.88
C LYS A 74 2.17 5.37 -9.46
N LYS A 75 2.94 4.98 -8.45
CA LYS A 75 2.63 5.24 -7.05
C LYS A 75 3.42 6.41 -6.47
N LYS A 76 4.18 7.10 -7.29
CA LYS A 76 5.05 8.21 -6.86
C LYS A 76 4.30 9.33 -6.15
N PHE A 77 3.02 9.54 -6.47
CA PHE A 77 2.21 10.54 -5.80
C PHE A 77 2.11 10.33 -4.28
N ILE A 78 2.29 9.08 -3.81
CA ILE A 78 2.26 8.76 -2.39
C ILE A 78 3.37 9.50 -1.66
N LYS A 79 4.52 9.66 -2.29
CA LYS A 79 5.66 10.37 -1.70
C LYS A 79 5.32 11.81 -1.34
N SER A 80 4.53 12.48 -2.18
CA SER A 80 4.11 13.85 -1.92
C SER A 80 3.05 13.95 -0.83
N GLU A 81 2.32 12.86 -0.58
CA GLU A 81 1.28 12.82 0.45
C GLU A 81 1.84 12.43 1.82
N SER A 82 2.74 11.45 1.87
CA SER A 82 3.34 10.97 3.12
C SER A 82 4.63 10.20 2.83
N GLU A 83 5.73 10.66 3.40
CA GLU A 83 7.01 9.96 3.27
C GLU A 83 6.99 8.60 3.95
N GLU A 84 6.27 8.46 5.06
CA GLU A 84 6.16 7.19 5.75
C GLU A 84 5.40 6.16 4.93
N LEU A 85 4.28 6.57 4.30
CA LEU A 85 3.54 5.70 3.41
C LEU A 85 4.34 5.38 2.15
N TRP A 86 5.16 6.32 1.69
CA TRP A 86 6.07 6.07 0.57
C TRP A 86 7.11 5.01 0.91
N LYS A 87 7.69 5.07 2.11
CA LYS A 87 8.63 4.05 2.57
C LYS A 87 7.97 2.68 2.63
N LEU A 88 6.75 2.61 3.14
CA LEU A 88 5.98 1.38 3.15
C LEU A 88 5.79 0.86 1.73
N THR A 89 5.44 1.76 0.80
CA THR A 89 5.25 1.41 -0.61
C THR A 89 6.54 0.81 -1.21
N GLU A 90 7.67 1.46 -0.96
CA GLU A 90 8.97 0.98 -1.43
C GLU A 90 9.29 -0.41 -0.86
N ASP A 91 9.04 -0.60 0.43
CA ASP A 91 9.29 -1.89 1.09
C ASP A 91 8.42 -2.99 0.51
N LEU A 92 7.14 -2.71 0.25
CA LEU A 92 6.22 -3.68 -0.33
C LEU A 92 6.62 -4.04 -1.76
N ILE A 93 7.06 -3.06 -2.54
CA ILE A 93 7.52 -3.30 -3.90
C ILE A 93 8.82 -4.11 -3.90
N GLN A 94 9.73 -3.79 -2.99
CA GLN A 94 10.98 -4.54 -2.86
C GLN A 94 10.72 -6.00 -2.49
N GLU A 95 9.82 -6.25 -1.57
CA GLU A 95 9.43 -7.61 -1.21
C GLU A 95 8.80 -8.33 -2.39
N SER A 96 8.00 -7.62 -3.18
CA SER A 96 7.42 -8.18 -4.41
C SER A 96 8.48 -8.57 -5.42
N VAL A 97 9.54 -7.76 -5.57
CA VAL A 97 10.67 -8.09 -6.43
C VAL A 97 11.38 -9.35 -5.93
N GLU A 98 11.61 -9.45 -4.63
CA GLU A 98 12.25 -10.62 -4.02
C GLU A 98 11.46 -11.89 -4.22
N ARG A 99 10.13 -11.79 -4.27
CA ARG A 99 9.23 -12.92 -4.54
C ARG A 99 9.04 -13.20 -6.02
N GLY A 100 9.67 -12.41 -6.89
CA GLY A 100 9.57 -12.59 -8.34
C GLY A 100 8.27 -12.09 -8.95
N LEU A 101 7.53 -11.22 -8.25
CA LEU A 101 6.27 -10.64 -8.73
C LEU A 101 6.49 -9.43 -9.62
N TYR A 102 7.62 -8.75 -9.47
CA TYR A 102 8.04 -7.64 -10.32
C TYR A 102 9.48 -7.83 -10.77
N LEU A 103 9.79 -7.29 -11.91
CA LEU A 103 11.15 -7.32 -12.45
C LEU A 103 12.06 -6.25 -11.84
#